data_04f4db7428b07c07ed6c7f927b210c4b
#
_entry.id   04f4db7428b07c07ed6c7f927b210c4b
#
_cell.length_a   1.000
_cell.length_b   1.000
_cell.length_c   1.000
_cell.angle_alpha   90.00
_cell.angle_beta   90.00
_cell.angle_gamma   90.00
#
_symmetry.space_group_name_H-M   'P 1'
#
loop_
_entity.id
_entity.type
_entity.pdbx_description
1 polymer ?
#
loop_
_entity_poly.entity_id
_entity_poly.type
_entity_poly.pdbx_seq_one_letter_code
_entity_poly.pdbx_strand_id
1 'polypeptide(L)'
;GKLGLTETRVGVPYPANAIAVVKAELSPPAARYLVMRAHLVDTPEALELGLVDELADADAVLERALEMAAELGDMPSDAYATVKRQLRGPALAEMQRVVESGSDPLAQDWLSAETKKG
;
A
#
# COMPACT_ATOMS: atom_id res chain seq x y z
N GLY A 1 -9.65 3.50 -15.28
CA GLY A 1 -9.78 3.95 -13.90
C GLY A 1 -8.62 4.83 -13.46
N LYS A 2 -8.78 5.45 -12.32
CA LYS A 2 -7.74 6.28 -11.69
C LYS A 2 -7.37 5.72 -10.34
N LEU A 3 -6.09 5.83 -9.98
CA LEU A 3 -5.51 5.44 -8.71
C LEU A 3 -4.99 6.70 -8.02
N GLY A 4 -5.10 6.77 -6.70
CA GLY A 4 -4.56 7.90 -5.99
C GLY A 4 -4.72 7.80 -4.48
N LEU A 5 -3.98 8.66 -3.79
CA LEU A 5 -3.98 8.83 -2.34
C LEU A 5 -4.25 10.31 -2.08
N THR A 6 -5.51 10.69 -1.98
CA THR A 6 -5.95 12.09 -2.06
C THR A 6 -6.24 12.74 -0.70
N GLU A 7 -5.88 12.10 0.39
CA GLU A 7 -6.15 12.53 1.76
C GLU A 7 -5.60 13.93 2.05
N THR A 8 -4.39 14.21 1.58
CA THR A 8 -3.76 15.54 1.73
C THR A 8 -4.61 16.64 1.09
N ARG A 9 -5.23 16.36 -0.06
CA ARG A 9 -6.07 17.32 -0.77
C ARG A 9 -7.34 17.69 0.00
N VAL A 10 -7.88 16.75 0.74
CA VAL A 10 -9.08 16.96 1.55
C VAL A 10 -8.78 17.29 3.02
N GLY A 11 -7.52 17.51 3.35
CA GLY A 11 -7.11 17.93 4.68
C GLY A 11 -7.10 16.81 5.72
N VAL A 12 -6.97 15.56 5.30
CA VAL A 12 -6.98 14.40 6.18
C VAL A 12 -5.57 13.81 6.27
N PRO A 13 -4.94 13.73 7.44
CA PRO A 13 -3.67 13.02 7.61
C PRO A 13 -3.88 11.50 7.62
N TYR A 14 -2.78 10.77 7.43
CA TYR A 14 -2.80 9.31 7.41
C TYR A 14 -2.69 8.71 8.80
N PRO A 15 -3.45 7.65 9.11
CA PRO A 15 -3.15 6.81 10.26
C PRO A 15 -1.73 6.23 10.15
N ALA A 16 -1.10 5.98 11.29
CA ALA A 16 0.30 5.54 11.34
C ALA A 16 0.56 4.26 10.53
N ASN A 17 -0.36 3.30 10.55
CA ASN A 17 -0.21 2.07 9.78
C ASN A 17 -0.33 2.30 8.27
N ALA A 18 -1.22 3.17 7.84
CA ALA A 18 -1.39 3.50 6.43
C ALA A 18 -0.12 4.17 5.87
N ILE A 19 0.42 5.17 6.57
CA ILE A 19 1.65 5.82 6.12
C ILE A 19 2.87 4.90 6.19
N ALA A 20 2.92 3.93 7.11
CA ALA A 20 3.97 2.94 7.17
C ALA A 20 4.00 2.06 5.91
N VAL A 21 2.84 1.64 5.41
CA VAL A 21 2.73 0.91 4.14
C VAL A 21 3.20 1.76 2.97
N VAL A 22 2.75 3.00 2.88
CA VAL A 22 3.16 3.94 1.82
C VAL A 22 4.68 4.11 1.80
N LYS A 23 5.30 4.33 2.95
CA LYS A 23 6.75 4.48 3.08
C LYS A 23 7.51 3.22 2.68
N ALA A 24 6.97 2.05 2.95
CA ALA A 24 7.59 0.77 2.61
C ALA A 24 7.47 0.42 1.13
N GLU A 25 6.35 0.77 0.50
CA GLU A 25 6.02 0.32 -0.86
C GLU A 25 6.37 1.31 -1.95
N LEU A 26 6.38 2.61 -1.66
CA LEU A 26 6.61 3.64 -2.66
C LEU A 26 8.04 4.19 -2.59
N SER A 27 8.63 4.45 -3.75
CA SER A 27 9.86 5.25 -3.83
C SER A 27 9.58 6.68 -3.33
N PRO A 28 10.60 7.41 -2.82
CA PRO A 28 10.41 8.79 -2.41
C PRO A 28 9.78 9.69 -3.48
N PRO A 29 10.17 9.64 -4.76
CA PRO A 29 9.50 10.42 -5.81
C PRO A 29 8.03 10.04 -6.00
N ALA A 30 7.70 8.74 -5.99
CA ALA A 30 6.32 8.27 -6.12
C ALA A 30 5.47 8.71 -4.92
N ALA A 31 6.01 8.63 -3.71
CA ALA A 31 5.32 9.09 -2.50
C ALA A 31 5.03 10.59 -2.56
N ARG A 32 5.97 11.42 -3.00
CA ARG A 32 5.74 12.85 -3.17
C ARG A 32 4.64 13.13 -4.20
N TYR A 33 4.65 12.41 -5.31
CA TYR A 33 3.68 12.59 -6.38
C TYR A 33 2.26 12.21 -5.96
N LEU A 34 2.11 11.06 -5.33
CA LEU A 34 0.80 10.53 -4.95
C LEU A 34 0.27 11.13 -3.65
N VAL A 35 1.12 11.25 -2.62
CA VAL A 35 0.69 11.65 -1.29
C VAL A 35 0.79 13.17 -1.09
N MET A 36 1.97 13.74 -1.33
CA MET A 36 2.17 15.18 -1.09
C MET A 36 1.44 16.04 -2.11
N ARG A 37 1.47 15.65 -3.38
CA ARG A 37 0.73 16.35 -4.45
C ARG A 37 -0.70 15.83 -4.63
N ALA A 38 -1.04 14.73 -3.97
CA ALA A 38 -2.36 14.08 -4.04
C ALA A 38 -2.83 13.90 -5.50
N HIS A 39 -1.93 13.44 -6.37
CA HIS A 39 -2.18 13.33 -7.79
C HIS A 39 -2.88 12.01 -8.12
N LEU A 40 -3.88 12.07 -8.98
CA LEU A 40 -4.52 10.86 -9.51
C LEU A 40 -3.77 10.41 -10.76
N VAL A 41 -3.50 9.12 -10.86
CA VAL A 41 -2.76 8.51 -11.97
C VAL A 41 -3.61 7.48 -12.70
N ASP A 42 -3.40 7.34 -13.99
CA ASP A 42 -3.96 6.23 -14.75
C ASP A 42 -3.12 4.95 -14.60
N THR A 43 -3.55 3.87 -15.21
CA THR A 43 -2.88 2.58 -15.06
C THR A 43 -1.47 2.54 -15.67
N PRO A 44 -1.20 3.13 -16.86
CA PRO A 44 0.17 3.23 -17.36
C PRO A 44 1.11 4.02 -16.44
N GLU A 45 0.68 5.14 -15.91
CA GLU A 45 1.45 5.92 -14.94
C GLU A 45 1.70 5.13 -13.65
N ALA A 46 0.71 4.36 -13.18
CA ALA A 46 0.85 3.50 -12.01
C ALA A 46 1.97 2.45 -12.20
N LEU A 47 2.07 1.89 -13.40
CA LEU A 47 3.16 0.97 -13.74
C LEU A 47 4.53 1.69 -13.74
N GLU A 48 4.62 2.84 -14.37
CA GLU A 48 5.86 3.64 -14.40
C GLU A 48 6.35 4.04 -13.01
N LEU A 49 5.42 4.39 -12.12
CA LEU A 49 5.72 4.76 -10.74
C LEU A 49 6.00 3.57 -9.81
N GLY A 50 5.82 2.35 -10.28
CA GLY A 50 6.01 1.15 -9.48
C GLY A 50 4.92 0.88 -8.45
N LEU A 51 3.72 1.41 -8.67
CA LEU A 51 2.55 1.14 -7.81
C LEU A 51 1.97 -0.24 -8.07
N VAL A 52 2.13 -0.72 -9.29
CA VAL A 52 1.74 -2.05 -9.73
C VAL A 52 2.91 -2.67 -10.50
N ASP A 53 3.00 -3.98 -10.50
CA ASP A 53 4.11 -4.70 -11.14
C ASP A 53 3.80 -5.07 -12.59
N GLU A 54 2.53 -5.25 -12.92
CA GLU A 54 2.06 -5.57 -14.27
C GLU A 54 0.70 -4.96 -14.55
N LEU A 55 0.40 -4.81 -15.83
CA LEU A 55 -0.95 -4.51 -16.32
C LEU A 55 -1.48 -5.71 -17.09
N ALA A 56 -2.78 -5.95 -16.99
CA ALA A 56 -3.48 -6.98 -17.74
C ALA A 56 -4.87 -6.49 -18.11
N ASP A 57 -5.46 -7.06 -19.14
CA ASP A 57 -6.86 -6.83 -19.46
C ASP A 57 -7.76 -7.30 -18.33
N ALA A 58 -8.90 -6.64 -18.15
CA ALA A 58 -9.79 -6.88 -16.99
C ALA A 58 -10.22 -8.34 -16.84
N ASP A 59 -10.44 -9.05 -17.96
CA ASP A 59 -10.80 -10.46 -17.99
C ASP A 59 -9.62 -11.42 -17.81
N ALA A 60 -8.39 -10.94 -17.87
CA ALA A 60 -7.17 -11.73 -17.73
C ALA A 60 -6.46 -11.53 -16.37
N VAL A 61 -6.88 -10.55 -15.55
CA VAL A 61 -6.19 -10.19 -14.30
C VAL A 61 -6.11 -11.37 -13.33
N LEU A 62 -7.23 -12.08 -13.09
CA LEU A 62 -7.24 -13.18 -12.12
C LEU A 62 -6.32 -14.32 -12.56
N GLU A 63 -6.38 -14.71 -13.82
CA GLU A 63 -5.53 -15.78 -14.37
C GLU A 63 -4.05 -15.41 -14.23
N ARG A 64 -3.67 -14.18 -14.61
CA ARG A 64 -2.29 -13.71 -14.49
C ARG A 64 -1.83 -13.63 -13.04
N ALA A 65 -2.68 -13.17 -12.14
CA ALA A 65 -2.38 -13.11 -10.71
C ALA A 65 -2.11 -14.51 -10.13
N LEU A 66 -2.89 -15.51 -10.54
CA LEU A 66 -2.70 -16.91 -10.12
C LEU A 66 -1.39 -17.48 -10.67
N GLU A 67 -1.01 -17.16 -11.91
CA GLU A 67 0.29 -17.56 -12.46
C GLU A 67 1.45 -16.97 -11.64
N MET A 68 1.40 -15.68 -11.32
CA MET A 68 2.43 -15.03 -10.50
C MET A 68 2.49 -15.61 -9.09
N ALA A 69 1.34 -15.89 -8.49
CA ALA A 69 1.29 -16.52 -7.17
C ALA A 69 1.93 -17.92 -7.19
N ALA A 70 1.71 -18.69 -8.25
CA ALA A 70 2.34 -20.00 -8.44
C ALA A 70 3.86 -19.89 -8.59
N GLU A 71 4.36 -18.92 -9.35
CA GLU A 71 5.80 -18.65 -9.48
C GLU A 71 6.44 -18.37 -8.10
N LEU A 72 5.80 -17.51 -7.30
CA LEU A 72 6.28 -17.21 -5.95
C LEU A 72 6.20 -18.42 -5.03
N GLY A 73 5.13 -19.22 -5.15
CA GLY A 73 4.93 -20.44 -4.35
C GLY A 73 5.93 -21.55 -4.66
N ASP A 74 6.53 -21.55 -5.84
CA ASP A 74 7.55 -22.51 -6.26
C ASP A 74 8.95 -22.22 -5.69
N MET A 75 9.15 -21.06 -5.11
CA MET A 75 10.42 -20.74 -4.45
C MET A 75 10.61 -21.55 -3.15
N PRO A 76 11.87 -21.83 -2.75
CA PRO A 76 12.12 -22.52 -1.48
C PRO A 76 11.46 -21.79 -0.30
N SER A 77 10.53 -22.45 0.38
CA SER A 77 9.61 -21.83 1.34
C SER A 77 10.31 -21.10 2.48
N ASP A 78 11.33 -21.72 3.08
CA ASP A 78 12.03 -21.13 4.23
C ASP A 78 12.83 -19.89 3.81
N ALA A 79 13.51 -19.97 2.67
CA ALA A 79 14.27 -18.85 2.13
C ALA A 79 13.33 -17.69 1.75
N TYR A 80 12.24 -17.99 1.06
CA TYR A 80 11.23 -17.00 0.69
C TYR A 80 10.66 -16.29 1.92
N ALA A 81 10.24 -17.04 2.93
CA ALA A 81 9.69 -16.49 4.16
C ALA A 81 10.72 -15.61 4.90
N THR A 82 11.97 -16.02 4.95
CA THR A 82 13.05 -15.25 5.59
C THR A 82 13.33 -13.96 4.85
N VAL A 83 13.48 -14.00 3.53
CA VAL A 83 13.75 -12.83 2.70
C VAL A 83 12.57 -11.85 2.77
N LYS A 84 11.34 -12.36 2.74
CA LYS A 84 10.15 -11.52 2.90
C LYS A 84 10.14 -10.78 4.24
N ARG A 85 10.47 -11.46 5.34
CA ARG A 85 10.62 -10.82 6.66
C ARG A 85 11.74 -9.80 6.70
N GLN A 86 12.87 -10.07 6.03
CA GLN A 86 13.97 -9.10 5.92
C GLN A 86 13.53 -7.83 5.17
N LEU A 87 12.83 -8.00 4.06
CA LEU A 87 12.34 -6.91 3.23
C LEU A 87 11.25 -6.08 3.93
N ARG A 88 10.27 -6.77 4.55
CA ARG A 88 9.09 -6.15 5.16
C ARG A 88 9.24 -5.86 6.66
N GLY A 89 10.27 -6.39 7.30
CA GLY A 89 10.46 -6.36 8.74
C GLY A 89 10.31 -4.98 9.39
N PRO A 90 11.01 -3.95 8.91
CA PRO A 90 10.91 -2.61 9.52
C PRO A 90 9.49 -2.06 9.51
N ALA A 91 8.77 -2.17 8.40
CA ALA A 91 7.38 -1.72 8.28
C ALA A 91 6.44 -2.54 9.16
N LEU A 92 6.61 -3.87 9.19
CA LEU A 92 5.79 -4.75 10.03
C LEU A 92 6.01 -4.48 11.52
N ALA A 93 7.24 -4.26 11.94
CA ALA A 93 7.56 -3.90 13.33
C ALA A 93 6.90 -2.59 13.75
N GLU A 94 6.93 -1.58 12.90
CA GLU A 94 6.27 -0.30 13.16
C GLU A 94 4.75 -0.46 13.24
N MET A 95 4.15 -1.19 12.31
CA MET A 95 2.71 -1.44 12.29
C MET A 95 2.26 -2.22 13.54
N GLN A 96 3.02 -3.24 13.94
CA GLN A 96 2.72 -4.03 15.12
C GLN A 96 2.82 -3.19 16.40
N ARG A 97 3.85 -2.33 16.52
CA ARG A 97 4.01 -1.40 17.63
C ARG A 97 2.80 -0.49 17.78
N VAL A 98 2.30 0.07 16.68
CA VAL A 98 1.13 0.95 16.67
C VAL A 98 -0.14 0.19 17.08
N VAL A 99 -0.34 -1.02 16.58
CA VAL A 99 -1.50 -1.86 16.92
C VAL A 99 -1.48 -2.22 18.42
N GLU A 100 -0.34 -2.67 18.94
CA GLU A 100 -0.20 -3.06 20.35
C GLU A 100 -0.39 -1.87 21.31
N SER A 101 0.06 -0.68 20.93
CA SER A 101 -0.11 0.53 21.74
C SER A 101 -1.57 1.00 21.80
N GLY A 102 -2.37 0.70 20.76
CA GLY A 102 -3.75 1.13 20.65
C GLY A 102 -3.93 2.66 20.64
N SER A 103 -2.86 3.41 20.37
CA SER A 103 -2.78 4.86 20.63
C SER A 103 -2.69 5.71 19.37
N ASP A 104 -3.08 5.21 18.21
CA ASP A 104 -3.10 6.03 17.00
C ASP A 104 -4.38 6.90 16.97
N PRO A 105 -4.31 8.19 17.36
CA PRO A 105 -5.49 9.05 17.39
C PRO A 105 -6.06 9.29 15.99
N LEU A 106 -5.23 9.22 14.96
CA LEU A 106 -5.67 9.46 13.58
C LEU A 106 -6.53 8.31 13.06
N ALA A 107 -6.30 7.08 13.54
CA ALA A 107 -7.15 5.94 13.18
C ALA A 107 -8.58 6.13 13.70
N GLN A 108 -8.73 6.69 14.91
CA GLN A 108 -10.04 6.97 15.49
C GLN A 108 -10.77 8.09 14.74
N ASP A 109 -10.05 9.11 14.32
CA ASP A 109 -10.62 10.21 13.54
C ASP A 109 -11.12 9.76 12.18
N TRP A 110 -10.40 8.86 11.52
CA TRP A 110 -10.82 8.24 10.29
C TRP A 110 -12.14 7.47 10.44
N LEU A 111 -12.20 6.60 11.45
CA LEU A 111 -13.39 5.80 11.73
C LEU A 111 -14.59 6.69 12.11
N SER A 112 -14.38 7.74 12.88
CA SER A 112 -15.45 8.65 13.26
C SER A 112 -15.95 9.52 12.11
N ALA A 113 -15.11 9.86 11.15
CA ALA A 113 -15.50 10.58 9.93
C ALA A 113 -16.38 9.73 9.02
N GLU A 114 -16.09 8.43 8.88
CA GLU A 114 -16.91 7.50 8.13
C GLU A 114 -18.25 7.23 8.81
N THR A 115 -18.26 7.09 10.13
CA THR A 115 -19.48 6.87 10.91
C THR A 115 -20.44 8.06 10.83
N LYS A 116 -19.94 9.28 10.64
CA LYS A 116 -20.77 10.49 10.48
C LYS A 116 -21.38 10.63 9.09
N LYS A 117 -20.92 9.85 8.09
CA LYS A 117 -21.48 9.84 6.74
C LYS A 117 -22.55 8.75 6.53
N GLY A 118 -22.67 7.85 7.45
CA GLY A 118 -23.73 6.83 7.53
C GLY A 118 -24.85 7.26 8.42
#